data_b755bd31491293f3460bd6c36973039a
#
_entry.id   b755bd31491293f3460bd6c36973039a
#
_cell.length_a   1.000
_cell.length_b   1.000
_cell.length_c   1.000
_cell.angle_alpha   90.00
_cell.angle_beta   90.00
_cell.angle_gamma   90.00
#
_symmetry.space_group_name_H-M   'P 1'
#
loop_
_entity.id
_entity.type
_entity.pdbx_description
1 polymer ?
#
loop_
_entity_poly.entity_id
_entity_poly.type
_entity_poly.pdbx_seq_one_letter_code
_entity_poly.pdbx_strand_id
1 'polypeptide(L)'
;MTSLALHGIWFHEGRKMARWSPRSRRHLQRQTPAITQQLLPEIPHSCTHVRGHGGVKGALRQIHRGLPRARFVARFDIAAYYDSMRHDVLRTQCAATDLYAEQQQSIADYLALPDTRGTGCGMVASGGLSPLLGALYLTPLDRRMEAASQRKRLVLYVRYMDDIVLLARTRWQLRRAIAALHEEIAALGLRLHRVKRFIGRTTQGFDFLGYRIRAGARLRPSAEGLRRLRERARRLHEREGDRHRLRQYVLRWQRWHWGGLDGIVSRRGGVERTWHHVLTHLGRERPS
;
A
#
# COMPACT_ATOMS: atom_id res chain seq x y z
N MET A 1 11.42 4.42 32.15
CA MET A 1 11.40 4.26 30.68
C MET A 1 11.15 2.80 30.34
N THR A 2 10.18 2.48 29.49
CA THR A 2 9.88 1.10 29.11
C THR A 2 10.73 0.73 27.90
N SER A 3 11.83 0.02 28.12
CA SER A 3 12.66 -0.49 27.01
C SER A 3 11.84 -1.46 26.17
N LEU A 4 11.80 -1.25 24.85
CA LEU A 4 11.18 -2.20 23.92
C LEU A 4 12.04 -3.47 23.81
N ALA A 5 11.40 -4.62 23.65
CA ALA A 5 12.06 -5.91 23.49
C ALA A 5 11.37 -6.76 22.42
N LEU A 6 12.15 -7.52 21.69
CA LEU A 6 11.69 -8.45 20.66
C LEU A 6 11.76 -9.89 21.18
N HIS A 7 10.78 -10.73 20.80
CA HIS A 7 10.86 -12.19 20.94
C HIS A 7 11.56 -12.84 19.75
N GLY A 8 11.61 -12.17 18.60
CA GLY A 8 12.27 -12.67 17.42
C GLY A 8 12.02 -11.80 16.19
N ILE A 9 12.88 -12.00 15.20
CA ILE A 9 12.79 -11.40 13.88
C ILE A 9 12.77 -12.55 12.87
N TRP A 10 11.90 -12.48 11.86
CA TRP A 10 11.86 -13.42 10.75
C TRP A 10 11.56 -12.71 9.45
N PHE A 11 11.79 -13.41 8.33
CA PHE A 11 11.44 -12.90 7.02
C PHE A 11 10.21 -13.62 6.48
N HIS A 12 9.27 -12.87 5.93
CA HIS A 12 8.08 -13.37 5.26
C HIS A 12 7.91 -12.65 3.92
N GLU A 13 7.92 -13.40 2.83
CA GLU A 13 7.87 -12.85 1.47
C GLU A 13 8.92 -11.74 1.23
N GLY A 14 10.15 -11.92 1.75
CA GLY A 14 11.25 -10.96 1.63
C GLY A 14 11.13 -9.71 2.51
N ARG A 15 10.13 -9.64 3.40
CA ARG A 15 9.92 -8.53 4.34
C ARG A 15 10.37 -8.89 5.74
N LYS A 16 11.09 -7.99 6.38
CA LYS A 16 11.52 -8.13 7.78
C LYS A 16 10.32 -7.97 8.71
N MET A 17 10.01 -9.01 9.46
CA MET A 17 8.91 -9.06 10.43
C MET A 17 9.48 -9.18 11.83
N ALA A 18 8.79 -8.61 12.81
CA ALA A 18 9.19 -8.72 14.22
C ALA A 18 8.04 -9.21 15.10
N ARG A 19 8.37 -10.03 16.07
CA ARG A 19 7.47 -10.42 17.15
C ARG A 19 7.88 -9.68 18.42
N TRP A 20 7.07 -8.75 18.83
CA TRP A 20 7.26 -7.97 20.04
C TRP A 20 6.97 -8.82 21.30
N SER A 21 7.70 -8.57 22.39
CA SER A 21 7.36 -9.11 23.68
C SER A 21 5.95 -8.68 24.10
N PRO A 22 5.23 -9.42 24.96
CA PRO A 22 3.89 -9.04 25.41
C PRO A 22 3.86 -7.64 26.06
N ARG A 23 4.91 -7.28 26.80
CA ARG A 23 5.06 -5.95 27.42
C ARG A 23 5.23 -4.86 26.36
N SER A 24 6.14 -5.05 25.39
CA SER A 24 6.39 -4.11 24.30
C SER A 24 5.18 -3.97 23.39
N ARG A 25 4.47 -5.07 23.10
CA ARG A 25 3.23 -5.02 22.33
C ARG A 25 2.19 -4.14 23.00
N ARG A 26 1.97 -4.31 24.32
CA ARG A 26 1.03 -3.47 25.08
C ARG A 26 1.46 -2.01 25.11
N HIS A 27 2.75 -1.74 25.28
CA HIS A 27 3.28 -0.37 25.23
C HIS A 27 3.01 0.26 23.87
N LEU A 28 3.38 -0.40 22.76
CA LEU A 28 3.14 0.08 21.39
C LEU A 28 1.64 0.25 21.09
N GLN A 29 0.78 -0.66 21.55
CA GLN A 29 -0.67 -0.53 21.39
C GLN A 29 -1.24 0.71 22.10
N ARG A 30 -0.68 1.10 23.24
CA ARG A 30 -1.08 2.31 23.96
C ARG A 30 -0.54 3.59 23.31
N GLN A 31 0.72 3.56 22.85
CA GLN A 31 1.38 4.74 22.26
C GLN A 31 0.94 5.03 20.82
N THR A 32 0.70 3.99 20.02
CA THR A 32 0.35 4.14 18.59
C THR A 32 -0.84 5.08 18.33
N PRO A 33 -1.96 5.02 19.08
CA PRO A 33 -3.09 5.94 18.84
C PRO A 33 -2.71 7.41 19.08
N ALA A 34 -1.98 7.71 20.16
CA ALA A 34 -1.55 9.07 20.49
C ALA A 34 -0.55 9.60 19.44
N ILE A 35 0.45 8.80 19.08
CA ILE A 35 1.40 9.13 18.00
C ILE A 35 0.65 9.35 16.68
N THR A 36 -0.33 8.51 16.36
CA THR A 36 -1.15 8.66 15.14
C THR A 36 -1.90 10.00 15.15
N GLN A 37 -2.51 10.36 16.26
CA GLN A 37 -3.26 11.61 16.37
C GLN A 37 -2.38 12.83 16.11
N GLN A 38 -1.14 12.82 16.58
CA GLN A 38 -0.19 13.91 16.40
C GLN A 38 0.42 13.96 15.00
N LEU A 39 0.73 12.80 14.41
CA LEU A 39 1.34 12.75 13.08
C LEU A 39 0.34 12.86 11.92
N LEU A 40 -0.94 12.53 12.16
CA LEU A 40 -1.95 12.52 11.11
C LEU A 40 -2.10 13.87 10.38
N PRO A 41 -2.07 15.04 11.04
CA PRO A 41 -2.14 16.35 10.37
C PRO A 41 -0.98 16.62 9.40
N GLU A 42 0.18 16.01 9.64
CA GLU A 42 1.37 16.16 8.81
C GLU A 42 1.31 15.35 7.50
N ILE A 43 0.44 14.34 7.46
CA ILE A 43 0.37 13.39 6.34
C ILE A 43 -0.65 13.87 5.31
N PRO A 44 -0.23 14.15 4.07
CA PRO A 44 -1.14 14.58 3.01
C PRO A 44 -2.25 13.56 2.67
N HIS A 45 -3.42 14.04 2.27
CA HIS A 45 -4.58 13.18 1.94
C HIS A 45 -4.37 12.28 0.72
N SER A 46 -3.40 12.58 -0.13
CA SER A 46 -2.98 11.71 -1.23
C SER A 46 -2.37 10.39 -0.77
N CYS A 47 -1.87 10.35 0.47
CA CYS A 47 -1.43 9.14 1.18
C CYS A 47 -2.65 8.42 1.75
N THR A 48 -3.25 7.53 0.98
CA THR A 48 -4.58 6.98 1.27
C THR A 48 -4.59 5.81 2.26
N HIS A 49 -3.47 5.19 2.59
CA HIS A 49 -3.44 4.02 3.47
C HIS A 49 -3.57 4.37 4.97
N VAL A 50 -3.35 5.61 5.33
CA VAL A 50 -3.50 6.08 6.71
C VAL A 50 -4.97 6.15 7.10
N ARG A 51 -5.27 5.86 8.36
CA ARG A 51 -6.63 5.88 8.89
C ARG A 51 -7.29 7.25 8.64
N GLY A 52 -8.51 7.25 8.13
CA GLY A 52 -9.25 8.48 7.77
C GLY A 52 -9.02 8.95 6.33
N HIS A 53 -7.97 8.53 5.63
CA HIS A 53 -7.65 8.95 4.26
C HIS A 53 -8.30 8.07 3.18
N GLY A 54 -9.25 7.20 3.54
CA GLY A 54 -10.10 6.45 2.62
C GLY A 54 -9.61 5.06 2.23
N GLY A 55 -8.39 4.68 2.57
CA GLY A 55 -7.83 3.35 2.32
C GLY A 55 -7.81 2.95 0.83
N VAL A 56 -7.74 1.66 0.56
CA VAL A 56 -7.78 1.09 -0.80
C VAL A 56 -8.96 1.61 -1.62
N LYS A 57 -10.14 1.67 -1.00
CA LYS A 57 -11.37 2.08 -1.70
C LYS A 57 -11.39 3.58 -2.00
N GLY A 58 -10.83 4.39 -1.11
CA GLY A 58 -10.64 5.82 -1.31
C GLY A 58 -9.70 6.10 -2.47
N ALA A 59 -8.55 5.44 -2.52
CA ALA A 59 -7.59 5.52 -3.63
C ALA A 59 -8.25 5.19 -4.98
N LEU A 60 -8.99 4.07 -5.05
CA LEU A 60 -9.67 3.65 -6.27
C LEU A 60 -10.77 4.62 -6.72
N ARG A 61 -11.54 5.20 -5.78
CA ARG A 61 -12.53 6.24 -6.10
C ARG A 61 -11.87 7.50 -6.63
N GLN A 62 -10.77 7.95 -6.03
CA GLN A 62 -10.02 9.11 -6.52
C GLN A 62 -9.50 8.88 -7.94
N ILE A 63 -8.88 7.73 -8.20
CA ILE A 63 -8.40 7.37 -9.53
C ILE A 63 -9.55 7.34 -10.52
N HIS A 64 -10.65 6.65 -10.21
CA HIS A 64 -11.82 6.55 -11.09
C HIS A 64 -12.39 7.93 -11.46
N ARG A 65 -12.48 8.86 -10.50
CA ARG A 65 -12.90 10.25 -10.74
C ARG A 65 -11.91 11.04 -11.61
N GLY A 66 -10.62 10.73 -11.53
CA GLY A 66 -9.57 11.38 -12.32
C GLY A 66 -9.48 10.88 -13.76
N LEU A 67 -9.83 9.61 -14.03
CA LEU A 67 -9.68 8.96 -15.33
C LEU A 67 -10.30 9.72 -16.50
N PRO A 68 -11.54 10.28 -16.44
CA PRO A 68 -12.14 11.00 -17.58
C PRO A 68 -11.33 12.22 -18.03
N ARG A 69 -10.52 12.80 -17.14
CA ARG A 69 -9.69 13.98 -17.40
C ARG A 69 -8.26 13.63 -17.75
N ALA A 70 -7.88 12.33 -17.70
CA ALA A 70 -6.51 11.87 -17.88
C ALA A 70 -6.36 11.00 -19.12
N ARG A 71 -5.37 11.29 -19.95
CA ARG A 71 -4.99 10.45 -21.10
C ARG A 71 -3.82 9.53 -20.81
N PHE A 72 -2.98 9.91 -19.84
CA PHE A 72 -1.74 9.22 -19.51
C PHE A 72 -1.70 8.87 -18.03
N VAL A 73 -1.03 7.76 -17.74
CA VAL A 73 -0.84 7.24 -16.39
C VAL A 73 0.59 6.75 -16.22
N ALA A 74 1.15 6.98 -15.04
CA ALA A 74 2.32 6.26 -14.56
C ALA A 74 1.98 5.59 -13.22
N ARG A 75 2.38 4.33 -13.06
CA ARG A 75 2.34 3.59 -11.80
C ARG A 75 3.76 3.17 -11.45
N PHE A 76 4.11 3.35 -10.18
CA PHE A 76 5.39 2.95 -9.62
C PHE A 76 5.17 2.20 -8.30
N ASP A 77 6.18 1.41 -7.93
CA ASP A 77 6.31 0.70 -6.67
C ASP A 77 7.71 1.03 -6.13
N ILE A 78 7.82 1.31 -4.84
CA ILE A 78 9.11 1.60 -4.21
C ILE A 78 9.78 0.29 -3.83
N ALA A 79 11.01 0.08 -4.27
CA ALA A 79 11.78 -1.11 -3.98
C ALA A 79 12.21 -1.14 -2.50
N ALA A 80 12.09 -2.30 -1.85
CA ALA A 80 12.53 -2.53 -0.47
C ALA A 80 12.07 -1.40 0.50
N TYR A 81 10.81 -0.96 0.38
CA TYR A 81 10.27 0.25 1.00
C TYR A 81 10.67 0.41 2.47
N TYR A 82 10.31 -0.56 3.32
CA TYR A 82 10.63 -0.50 4.74
C TYR A 82 12.13 -0.72 5.03
N ASP A 83 12.79 -1.55 4.25
CA ASP A 83 14.22 -1.88 4.48
C ASP A 83 15.16 -0.74 4.09
N SER A 84 14.68 0.20 3.22
CA SER A 84 15.48 1.33 2.73
C SER A 84 15.24 2.63 3.50
N MET A 85 14.33 2.66 4.50
CA MET A 85 14.05 3.87 5.25
C MET A 85 15.21 4.23 6.18
N ARG A 86 15.74 5.43 6.02
CA ARG A 86 16.85 5.97 6.84
C ARG A 86 16.32 6.47 8.18
N HIS A 87 16.95 6.07 9.25
CA HIS A 87 16.57 6.45 10.62
C HIS A 87 16.81 7.93 10.90
N ASP A 88 17.90 8.52 10.36
CA ASP A 88 18.21 9.95 10.51
C ASP A 88 17.12 10.83 9.88
N VAL A 89 16.63 10.48 8.68
CA VAL A 89 15.54 11.19 8.01
C VAL A 89 14.26 11.13 8.84
N LEU A 90 13.87 9.93 9.32
CA LEU A 90 12.68 9.77 10.16
C LEU A 90 12.80 10.54 11.48
N ARG A 91 13.96 10.51 12.14
CA ARG A 91 14.19 11.27 13.39
C ARG A 91 14.05 12.77 13.15
N THR A 92 14.64 13.29 12.07
CA THR A 92 14.50 14.71 11.69
C THR A 92 13.04 15.07 11.43
N GLN A 93 12.31 14.23 10.69
CA GLN A 93 10.89 14.45 10.42
C GLN A 93 10.05 14.41 11.71
N CYS A 94 10.30 13.46 12.61
CA CYS A 94 9.62 13.38 13.91
C CYS A 94 9.93 14.59 14.79
N ALA A 95 11.17 15.07 14.81
CA ALA A 95 11.58 16.23 15.58
C ALA A 95 10.92 17.55 15.10
N ALA A 96 10.51 17.59 13.84
CA ALA A 96 9.77 18.72 13.26
C ALA A 96 8.25 18.68 13.51
N THR A 97 7.77 17.72 14.32
CA THR A 97 6.35 17.57 14.67
C THR A 97 6.12 17.79 16.17
N ASP A 98 4.86 17.92 16.59
CA ASP A 98 4.45 18.12 18.00
C ASP A 98 4.52 16.84 18.85
N LEU A 99 5.36 15.86 18.48
CA LEU A 99 5.57 14.65 19.25
C LEU A 99 6.27 14.95 20.58
N TYR A 100 5.74 14.42 21.67
CA TYR A 100 6.41 14.50 22.97
C TYR A 100 7.72 13.71 22.99
N ALA A 101 8.67 14.10 23.82
CA ALA A 101 9.97 13.46 23.94
C ALA A 101 9.90 11.94 24.17
N GLU A 102 8.93 11.47 24.99
CA GLU A 102 8.69 10.04 25.22
C GLU A 102 8.26 9.31 23.95
N GLN A 103 7.44 9.95 23.10
CA GLN A 103 6.98 9.36 21.84
C GLN A 103 8.11 9.32 20.80
N GLN A 104 8.92 10.38 20.72
CA GLN A 104 10.11 10.40 19.87
C GLN A 104 11.11 9.31 20.30
N GLN A 105 11.31 9.10 21.60
CA GLN A 105 12.16 8.03 22.13
C GLN A 105 11.56 6.64 21.79
N SER A 106 10.25 6.45 21.94
CA SER A 106 9.58 5.20 21.56
C SER A 106 9.73 4.88 20.07
N ILE A 107 9.70 5.89 19.21
CA ILE A 107 9.96 5.73 17.77
C ILE A 107 11.44 5.38 17.52
N ALA A 108 12.37 6.06 18.21
CA ALA A 108 13.80 5.76 18.09
C ALA A 108 14.11 4.32 18.50
N ASP A 109 13.56 3.85 19.62
CA ASP A 109 13.68 2.45 20.07
C ASP A 109 13.04 1.47 19.07
N TYR A 110 11.87 1.83 18.50
CA TYR A 110 11.19 1.04 17.48
C TYR A 110 12.03 0.85 16.22
N LEU A 111 12.80 1.85 15.82
CA LEU A 111 13.69 1.80 14.65
C LEU A 111 14.99 1.04 14.96
N ALA A 112 15.57 1.25 16.15
CA ALA A 112 16.85 0.69 16.53
C ALA A 112 16.82 -0.83 16.75
N LEU A 113 15.77 -1.35 17.39
CA LEU A 113 15.70 -2.77 17.78
C LEU A 113 15.83 -3.76 16.62
N PRO A 114 15.18 -3.55 15.45
CA PRO A 114 15.34 -4.45 14.31
C PRO A 114 16.63 -4.23 13.52
N ASP A 115 17.35 -3.15 13.78
CA ASP A 115 18.62 -2.83 13.10
C ASP A 115 19.81 -3.47 13.82
N THR A 116 19.84 -4.79 13.85
CA THR A 116 20.91 -5.54 14.53
C THR A 116 22.30 -5.32 13.94
N ARG A 117 22.41 -4.70 12.77
CA ARG A 117 23.69 -4.41 12.10
C ARG A 117 24.14 -2.96 12.28
N GLY A 118 23.35 -2.12 12.95
CA GLY A 118 23.67 -0.71 13.14
C GLY A 118 23.78 0.10 11.84
N THR A 119 23.02 -0.31 10.80
CA THR A 119 23.08 0.35 9.49
C THR A 119 22.42 1.72 9.46
N GLY A 120 21.66 2.06 10.49
CA GLY A 120 20.84 3.28 10.54
C GLY A 120 19.70 3.29 9.51
N CYS A 121 19.37 2.12 8.97
CA CYS A 121 18.33 1.94 7.96
C CYS A 121 17.43 0.75 8.28
N GLY A 122 16.22 0.84 7.77
CA GLY A 122 15.28 -0.27 7.79
C GLY A 122 14.32 -0.24 8.98
N MET A 123 13.12 -0.71 8.71
CA MET A 123 12.03 -0.82 9.67
C MET A 123 11.30 -2.14 9.47
N VAL A 124 10.78 -2.73 10.54
CA VAL A 124 9.98 -3.96 10.43
C VAL A 124 8.69 -3.70 9.67
N ALA A 125 8.29 -4.63 8.79
CA ALA A 125 7.03 -4.52 8.06
C ALA A 125 5.78 -4.82 8.92
N SER A 126 5.98 -5.39 10.13
CA SER A 126 4.90 -5.75 11.07
C SER A 126 4.87 -4.80 12.25
N GLY A 127 3.73 -4.21 12.52
CA GLY A 127 3.50 -3.38 13.69
C GLY A 127 2.65 -2.15 13.37
N GLY A 128 2.02 -1.58 14.40
CA GLY A 128 1.11 -0.45 14.24
C GLY A 128 1.77 0.83 13.76
N LEU A 129 3.05 1.03 14.09
CA LEU A 129 3.79 2.25 13.73
C LEU A 129 4.35 2.24 12.30
N SER A 130 4.69 1.07 11.73
CA SER A 130 5.36 1.02 10.42
C SER A 130 4.58 1.69 9.28
N PRO A 131 3.26 1.47 9.12
CA PRO A 131 2.52 2.18 8.08
C PRO A 131 2.49 3.70 8.30
N LEU A 132 2.40 4.14 9.55
CA LEU A 132 2.37 5.56 9.90
C LEU A 132 3.71 6.25 9.65
N LEU A 133 4.81 5.65 10.14
CA LEU A 133 6.17 6.17 9.93
C LEU A 133 6.55 6.13 8.45
N GLY A 134 6.12 5.10 7.72
CA GLY A 134 6.27 5.06 6.27
C GLY A 134 5.47 6.15 5.56
N ALA A 135 4.28 6.50 6.07
CA ALA A 135 3.53 7.64 5.55
C ALA A 135 4.27 8.95 5.78
N LEU A 136 4.76 9.18 7.00
CA LEU A 136 5.54 10.36 7.36
C LEU A 136 6.80 10.50 6.51
N TYR A 137 7.54 9.40 6.31
CA TYR A 137 8.78 9.37 5.52
C TYR A 137 8.60 9.94 4.11
N LEU A 138 7.48 9.66 3.47
CA LEU A 138 7.18 10.12 2.11
C LEU A 138 6.39 11.43 2.04
N THR A 139 6.18 12.11 3.17
CA THR A 139 5.47 13.40 3.20
C THR A 139 6.06 14.46 2.27
N PRO A 140 7.40 14.62 2.13
CA PRO A 140 7.97 15.58 1.17
C PRO A 140 7.52 15.30 -0.28
N LEU A 141 7.54 14.02 -0.69
CA LEU A 141 7.04 13.60 -1.99
C LEU A 141 5.56 13.92 -2.15
N ASP A 142 4.74 13.53 -1.16
CA ASP A 142 3.30 13.73 -1.22
C ASP A 142 2.95 15.22 -1.35
N ARG A 143 3.57 16.09 -0.55
CA ARG A 143 3.38 17.55 -0.60
C ARG A 143 3.75 18.13 -1.97
N ARG A 144 4.88 17.71 -2.55
CA ARG A 144 5.30 18.16 -3.89
C ARG A 144 4.31 17.74 -4.97
N MET A 145 3.82 16.51 -4.91
CA MET A 145 2.87 15.98 -5.89
C MET A 145 1.47 16.59 -5.75
N GLU A 146 1.00 16.83 -4.52
CA GLU A 146 -0.25 17.54 -4.28
C GLU A 146 -0.18 18.98 -4.80
N ALA A 147 0.90 19.69 -4.55
CA ALA A 147 1.12 21.03 -5.10
C ALA A 147 1.09 21.04 -6.64
N ALA A 148 1.66 20.00 -7.28
CA ALA A 148 1.57 19.86 -8.74
C ALA A 148 0.12 19.62 -9.21
N SER A 149 -0.68 18.88 -8.45
CA SER A 149 -2.10 18.62 -8.74
C SER A 149 -2.96 19.89 -8.56
N GLN A 150 -2.75 20.63 -7.48
CA GLN A 150 -3.44 21.90 -7.20
C GLN A 150 -3.17 22.95 -8.30
N ARG A 151 -1.92 23.04 -8.78
CA ARG A 151 -1.51 23.93 -9.89
C ARG A 151 -1.92 23.43 -11.27
N LYS A 152 -2.80 22.41 -11.36
CA LYS A 152 -3.27 21.76 -12.61
C LYS A 152 -2.14 21.22 -13.51
N ARG A 153 -0.93 21.03 -12.97
CA ARG A 153 0.22 20.43 -13.66
C ARG A 153 0.11 18.91 -13.72
N LEU A 154 -0.73 18.33 -12.87
CA LEU A 154 -1.07 16.92 -12.81
C LEU A 154 -2.60 16.79 -12.64
N VAL A 155 -3.22 15.72 -13.14
CA VAL A 155 -4.65 15.46 -12.95
C VAL A 155 -4.90 14.90 -11.56
N LEU A 156 -4.04 13.96 -11.14
CA LEU A 156 -4.14 13.28 -9.85
C LEU A 156 -2.80 12.67 -9.47
N TYR A 157 -2.49 12.75 -8.20
CA TYR A 157 -1.52 11.93 -7.49
C TYR A 157 -2.23 11.14 -6.39
N VAL A 158 -1.96 9.85 -6.30
CA VAL A 158 -2.45 8.98 -5.23
C VAL A 158 -1.35 8.02 -4.83
N ARG A 159 -1.16 7.85 -3.53
CA ARG A 159 -0.24 6.85 -2.96
C ARG A 159 -0.96 5.95 -1.97
N TYR A 160 -0.64 4.66 -2.03
CA TYR A 160 -1.01 3.68 -1.02
C TYR A 160 0.25 2.90 -0.62
N MET A 161 0.81 3.22 0.56
CA MET A 161 2.12 2.71 1.01
C MET A 161 3.23 3.00 -0.03
N ASP A 162 3.79 1.95 -0.64
CA ASP A 162 4.82 1.94 -1.68
C ASP A 162 4.28 2.07 -3.11
N ASP A 163 2.97 1.85 -3.30
CA ASP A 163 2.31 1.95 -4.61
C ASP A 163 1.89 3.40 -4.93
N ILE A 164 2.35 3.94 -6.05
CA ILE A 164 2.13 5.33 -6.50
C ILE A 164 1.43 5.34 -7.86
N VAL A 165 0.43 6.21 -8.03
CA VAL A 165 -0.25 6.48 -9.30
C VAL A 165 -0.24 7.97 -9.62
N LEU A 166 0.20 8.31 -10.83
CA LEU A 166 0.15 9.65 -11.42
C LEU A 166 -0.80 9.62 -12.63
N LEU A 167 -1.76 10.55 -12.69
CA LEU A 167 -2.63 10.74 -13.87
C LEU A 167 -2.39 12.12 -14.49
N ALA A 168 -2.21 12.18 -15.81
CA ALA A 168 -1.95 13.41 -16.53
C ALA A 168 -2.76 13.54 -17.83
N ARG A 169 -3.02 14.78 -18.27
CA ARG A 169 -3.67 15.07 -19.56
C ARG A 169 -2.72 14.88 -20.73
N THR A 170 -1.46 15.28 -20.57
CA THR A 170 -0.43 15.29 -21.62
C THR A 170 0.78 14.45 -21.21
N ARG A 171 1.53 13.97 -22.21
CA ARG A 171 2.82 13.29 -21.98
C ARG A 171 3.82 14.21 -21.26
N TRP A 172 3.79 15.48 -21.56
CA TRP A 172 4.69 16.48 -21.00
C TRP A 172 4.46 16.66 -19.49
N GLN A 173 3.20 16.79 -19.09
CA GLN A 173 2.84 16.83 -17.67
C GLN A 173 3.29 15.56 -16.96
N LEU A 174 3.06 14.38 -17.56
CA LEU A 174 3.46 13.11 -16.95
C LEU A 174 4.99 13.01 -16.81
N ARG A 175 5.76 13.39 -17.85
CA ARG A 175 7.24 13.38 -17.80
C ARG A 175 7.78 14.27 -16.69
N ARG A 176 7.26 15.49 -16.56
CA ARG A 176 7.66 16.41 -15.48
C ARG A 176 7.33 15.85 -14.09
N ALA A 177 6.15 15.27 -13.93
CA ALA A 177 5.77 14.64 -12.66
C ALA A 177 6.65 13.43 -12.33
N ILE A 178 7.00 12.61 -13.33
CA ILE A 178 7.93 11.49 -13.16
C ILE A 178 9.33 11.97 -12.77
N ALA A 179 9.83 13.03 -13.40
CA ALA A 179 11.15 13.61 -13.06
C ALA A 179 11.15 14.09 -11.59
N ALA A 180 10.14 14.86 -11.18
CA ALA A 180 9.99 15.32 -9.82
C ALA A 180 9.84 14.15 -8.80
N LEU A 181 9.14 13.08 -9.17
CA LEU A 181 9.05 11.86 -8.38
C LEU A 181 10.43 11.21 -8.17
N HIS A 182 11.22 11.09 -9.24
CA HIS A 182 12.57 10.50 -9.15
C HIS A 182 13.50 11.34 -8.28
N GLU A 183 13.43 12.66 -8.38
CA GLU A 183 14.21 13.59 -7.55
C GLU A 183 13.90 13.40 -6.06
N GLU A 184 12.61 13.39 -5.67
CA GLU A 184 12.21 13.20 -4.26
C GLU A 184 12.56 11.82 -3.73
N ILE A 185 12.32 10.77 -4.52
CA ILE A 185 12.65 9.39 -4.14
C ILE A 185 14.17 9.24 -3.92
N ALA A 186 14.99 9.86 -4.79
CA ALA A 186 16.44 9.86 -4.63
C ALA A 186 16.90 10.66 -3.41
N ALA A 187 16.31 11.86 -3.18
CA ALA A 187 16.61 12.70 -2.01
C ALA A 187 16.31 11.97 -0.68
N LEU A 188 15.27 11.13 -0.66
CA LEU A 188 14.92 10.28 0.48
C LEU A 188 15.77 9.00 0.57
N GLY A 189 16.75 8.79 -0.32
CA GLY A 189 17.57 7.58 -0.34
C GLY A 189 16.84 6.31 -0.80
N LEU A 190 15.66 6.47 -1.40
CA LEU A 190 14.83 5.35 -1.89
C LEU A 190 15.07 5.07 -3.38
N ARG A 191 14.55 3.94 -3.86
CA ARG A 191 14.61 3.55 -5.27
C ARG A 191 13.27 3.03 -5.74
N LEU A 192 12.89 3.35 -6.98
CA LEU A 192 11.71 2.76 -7.61
C LEU A 192 12.03 1.35 -8.12
N HIS A 193 11.05 0.46 -8.03
CA HIS A 193 11.20 -0.92 -8.51
C HIS A 193 11.27 -0.94 -10.05
N ARG A 194 12.37 -1.46 -10.62
CA ARG A 194 12.65 -1.40 -12.08
C ARG A 194 11.60 -2.12 -12.93
N VAL A 195 11.06 -3.23 -12.46
CA VAL A 195 10.14 -4.10 -13.21
C VAL A 195 8.68 -3.78 -12.93
N LYS A 196 8.33 -3.47 -11.67
CA LYS A 196 6.94 -3.19 -11.26
C LYS A 196 6.51 -1.76 -11.58
N ARG A 197 6.69 -1.33 -12.82
CA ARG A 197 6.26 0.01 -13.27
C ARG A 197 5.36 -0.11 -14.49
N PHE A 198 4.47 0.84 -14.64
CA PHE A 198 3.68 1.03 -15.85
C PHE A 198 3.65 2.50 -16.23
N ILE A 199 3.94 2.81 -17.49
CA ILE A 199 3.82 4.16 -18.03
C ILE A 199 3.15 4.01 -19.40
N GLY A 200 1.96 4.61 -19.56
CA GLY A 200 1.20 4.43 -20.79
C GLY A 200 -0.06 5.29 -20.88
N ARG A 201 -0.93 4.94 -21.83
CA ARG A 201 -2.25 5.56 -21.95
C ARG A 201 -3.25 4.91 -20.97
N THR A 202 -4.15 5.69 -20.42
CA THR A 202 -5.22 5.20 -19.52
C THR A 202 -6.15 4.19 -20.21
N THR A 203 -6.26 4.26 -21.54
CA THR A 203 -7.03 3.31 -22.37
C THR A 203 -6.40 1.92 -22.47
N GLN A 204 -5.10 1.77 -22.30
CA GLN A 204 -4.42 0.47 -22.24
C GLN A 204 -4.73 -0.27 -20.93
N GLY A 205 -5.08 0.49 -19.89
CA GLY A 205 -5.33 0.00 -18.55
C GLY A 205 -4.05 -0.37 -17.79
N PHE A 206 -4.16 -0.39 -16.48
CA PHE A 206 -3.09 -0.73 -15.54
C PHE A 206 -3.68 -1.42 -14.31
N ASP A 207 -2.84 -2.13 -13.57
CA ASP A 207 -3.25 -2.80 -12.33
C ASP A 207 -2.82 -1.96 -11.14
N PHE A 208 -3.72 -1.78 -10.16
CA PHE A 208 -3.45 -1.09 -8.92
C PHE A 208 -4.31 -1.65 -7.79
N LEU A 209 -3.69 -1.96 -6.65
CA LEU A 209 -4.34 -2.48 -5.43
C LEU A 209 -5.31 -3.65 -5.68
N GLY A 210 -4.93 -4.57 -6.57
CA GLY A 210 -5.72 -5.76 -6.88
C GLY A 210 -6.82 -5.56 -7.93
N TYR A 211 -6.88 -4.38 -8.55
CA TYR A 211 -7.85 -4.05 -9.59
C TYR A 211 -7.20 -3.71 -10.92
N ARG A 212 -7.82 -4.15 -12.03
CA ARG A 212 -7.55 -3.67 -13.38
C ARG A 212 -8.36 -2.41 -13.63
N ILE A 213 -7.68 -1.33 -13.94
CA ILE A 213 -8.22 0.02 -14.13
C ILE A 213 -8.01 0.43 -15.59
N ARG A 214 -9.06 0.89 -16.26
CA ARG A 214 -9.02 1.36 -17.65
C ARG A 214 -10.00 2.52 -17.85
N ALA A 215 -9.60 3.55 -18.56
CA ALA A 215 -10.50 4.64 -18.94
C ALA A 215 -11.70 4.12 -19.75
N GLY A 216 -12.90 4.63 -19.47
CA GLY A 216 -14.14 4.22 -20.12
C GLY A 216 -14.67 2.85 -19.70
N ALA A 217 -14.10 2.20 -18.68
CA ALA A 217 -14.56 0.89 -18.21
C ALA A 217 -14.69 0.84 -16.70
N ARG A 218 -15.60 0.01 -16.20
CA ARG A 218 -15.68 -0.32 -14.77
C ARG A 218 -14.46 -1.13 -14.33
N LEU A 219 -14.07 -0.94 -13.08
CA LEU A 219 -12.99 -1.69 -12.45
C LEU A 219 -13.30 -3.20 -12.45
N ARG A 220 -12.27 -4.00 -12.59
CA ARG A 220 -12.35 -5.47 -12.52
C ARG A 220 -11.23 -5.99 -11.62
N PRO A 221 -11.32 -7.22 -11.09
CA PRO A 221 -10.18 -7.88 -10.46
C PRO A 221 -8.98 -7.88 -11.42
N SER A 222 -7.78 -7.62 -10.88
CA SER A 222 -6.54 -7.81 -11.65
C SER A 222 -6.28 -9.31 -11.89
N ALA A 223 -5.51 -9.64 -12.91
CA ALA A 223 -5.09 -11.01 -13.18
C ALA A 223 -4.36 -11.62 -11.96
N GLU A 224 -3.50 -10.86 -11.34
CA GLU A 224 -2.79 -11.25 -10.12
C GLU A 224 -3.74 -11.45 -8.92
N GLY A 225 -4.75 -10.59 -8.76
CA GLY A 225 -5.78 -10.75 -7.73
C GLY A 225 -6.56 -12.07 -7.90
N LEU A 226 -6.90 -12.42 -9.14
CA LEU A 226 -7.56 -13.70 -9.46
C LEU A 226 -6.60 -14.89 -9.25
N ARG A 227 -5.32 -14.76 -9.61
CA ARG A 227 -4.32 -15.81 -9.35
C ARG A 227 -4.19 -16.10 -7.85
N ARG A 228 -4.06 -15.06 -7.02
CA ARG A 228 -4.01 -15.20 -5.56
C ARG A 228 -5.29 -15.79 -4.97
N LEU A 229 -6.45 -15.42 -5.51
CA LEU A 229 -7.72 -16.05 -5.12
C LEU A 229 -7.69 -17.56 -5.34
N ARG A 230 -7.27 -18.01 -6.55
CA ARG A 230 -7.17 -19.43 -6.89
C ARG A 230 -6.20 -20.19 -6.00
N GLU A 231 -5.00 -19.68 -5.82
CA GLU A 231 -3.99 -20.31 -4.97
C GLU A 231 -4.44 -20.47 -3.52
N ARG A 232 -5.06 -19.43 -2.95
CA ARG A 232 -5.61 -19.52 -1.59
C ARG A 232 -6.79 -20.47 -1.50
N ALA A 233 -7.67 -20.48 -2.51
CA ALA A 233 -8.78 -21.42 -2.60
C ALA A 233 -8.28 -22.86 -2.68
N ARG A 234 -7.23 -23.13 -3.49
CA ARG A 234 -6.58 -24.44 -3.59
C ARG A 234 -6.02 -24.88 -2.24
N ARG A 235 -5.21 -24.06 -1.59
CA ARG A 235 -4.64 -24.39 -0.26
C ARG A 235 -5.72 -24.66 0.80
N LEU A 236 -6.85 -23.96 0.73
CA LEU A 236 -7.98 -24.20 1.63
C LEU A 236 -8.64 -25.54 1.33
N HIS A 237 -8.83 -25.87 0.05
CA HIS A 237 -9.40 -27.14 -0.40
C HIS A 237 -8.51 -28.35 -0.04
N GLU A 238 -7.20 -28.24 -0.25
CA GLU A 238 -6.20 -29.27 0.10
C GLU A 238 -6.14 -29.56 1.61
N ARG A 239 -6.35 -28.54 2.46
CA ARG A 239 -6.28 -28.69 3.91
C ARG A 239 -7.54 -29.25 4.52
N GLU A 240 -8.69 -28.84 4.04
CA GLU A 240 -9.97 -29.04 4.74
C GLU A 240 -11.01 -29.78 3.90
N GLY A 241 -10.87 -29.84 2.55
CA GLY A 241 -11.81 -30.50 1.64
C GLY A 241 -13.24 -29.94 1.65
N ASP A 242 -13.53 -28.97 2.52
CA ASP A 242 -14.88 -28.46 2.80
C ASP A 242 -15.31 -27.44 1.75
N ARG A 243 -16.25 -27.84 0.89
CA ARG A 243 -16.84 -26.95 -0.13
C ARG A 243 -17.59 -25.76 0.46
N HIS A 244 -18.21 -25.91 1.63
CA HIS A 244 -18.94 -24.82 2.29
C HIS A 244 -17.97 -23.71 2.69
N ARG A 245 -16.87 -24.03 3.37
CA ARG A 245 -15.83 -23.07 3.76
C ARG A 245 -15.18 -22.41 2.55
N LEU A 246 -14.94 -23.18 1.48
CA LEU A 246 -14.41 -22.64 0.23
C LEU A 246 -15.38 -21.62 -0.38
N ARG A 247 -16.68 -21.91 -0.40
CA ARG A 247 -17.71 -20.97 -0.89
C ARG A 247 -17.76 -19.69 -0.02
N GLN A 248 -17.70 -19.83 1.30
CA GLN A 248 -17.66 -18.69 2.21
C GLN A 248 -16.40 -17.80 1.98
N TYR A 249 -15.27 -18.41 1.67
CA TYR A 249 -14.06 -17.68 1.32
C TYR A 249 -14.26 -16.86 0.04
N VAL A 250 -14.80 -17.44 -1.03
CA VAL A 250 -15.09 -16.76 -2.30
C VAL A 250 -16.10 -15.63 -2.11
N LEU A 251 -17.16 -15.84 -1.31
CA LEU A 251 -18.15 -14.83 -0.97
C LEU A 251 -17.51 -13.63 -0.23
N ARG A 252 -16.67 -13.90 0.78
CA ARG A 252 -15.94 -12.84 1.51
C ARG A 252 -15.01 -12.07 0.59
N TRP A 253 -14.28 -12.75 -0.29
CA TRP A 253 -13.40 -12.12 -1.28
C TRP A 253 -14.19 -11.19 -2.20
N GLN A 254 -15.35 -11.62 -2.67
CA GLN A 254 -16.20 -10.80 -3.55
C GLN A 254 -16.80 -9.59 -2.80
N ARG A 255 -17.33 -9.80 -1.59
CA ARG A 255 -17.83 -8.70 -0.76
C ARG A 255 -16.77 -7.64 -0.54
N TRP A 256 -15.53 -8.06 -0.23
CA TRP A 256 -14.41 -7.14 -0.12
C TRP A 256 -14.13 -6.44 -1.44
N HIS A 257 -14.16 -7.16 -2.55
CA HIS A 257 -13.85 -6.61 -3.87
C HIS A 257 -14.88 -5.56 -4.33
N TRP A 258 -16.14 -5.74 -4.03
CA TRP A 258 -17.22 -4.83 -4.40
C TRP A 258 -17.48 -3.73 -3.37
N GLY A 259 -17.33 -4.03 -2.09
CA GLY A 259 -17.71 -3.15 -0.99
C GLY A 259 -17.10 -1.76 -1.12
N GLY A 260 -17.90 -0.72 -0.98
CA GLY A 260 -17.50 0.69 -1.08
C GLY A 260 -17.13 1.17 -2.47
N LEU A 261 -17.41 0.39 -3.54
CA LEU A 261 -17.14 0.74 -4.94
C LEU A 261 -18.41 0.59 -5.81
N ASP A 262 -19.57 0.90 -5.26
CA ASP A 262 -20.84 0.81 -5.95
C ASP A 262 -20.84 1.69 -7.21
N GLY A 263 -21.35 1.16 -8.32
CA GLY A 263 -21.30 1.81 -9.64
C GLY A 263 -19.94 1.86 -10.32
N ILE A 264 -18.84 1.68 -9.60
CA ILE A 264 -17.46 1.79 -10.10
C ILE A 264 -16.90 0.43 -10.52
N VAL A 265 -17.18 -0.63 -9.75
CA VAL A 265 -16.70 -1.98 -10.03
C VAL A 265 -17.72 -2.77 -10.86
N SER A 266 -17.24 -3.60 -11.77
CA SER A 266 -18.08 -4.50 -12.54
C SER A 266 -18.54 -5.68 -11.68
N ARG A 267 -19.85 -5.84 -11.55
CA ARG A 267 -20.50 -7.00 -10.92
C ARG A 267 -20.94 -8.07 -11.92
N ARG A 268 -20.53 -7.94 -13.19
CA ARG A 268 -20.98 -8.85 -14.27
C ARG A 268 -20.59 -10.29 -13.96
N GLY A 269 -21.57 -11.18 -13.97
CA GLY A 269 -21.41 -12.59 -13.67
C GLY A 269 -21.40 -12.93 -12.18
N GLY A 270 -21.48 -11.93 -11.29
CA GLY A 270 -21.70 -12.11 -9.84
C GLY A 270 -20.75 -13.06 -9.11
N VAL A 271 -21.24 -13.59 -8.02
CA VAL A 271 -20.59 -14.62 -7.19
C VAL A 271 -20.41 -15.92 -7.98
N GLU A 272 -21.41 -16.30 -8.74
CA GLU A 272 -21.45 -17.59 -9.46
C GLU A 272 -20.33 -17.71 -10.49
N ARG A 273 -20.02 -16.64 -11.22
CA ARG A 273 -18.88 -16.65 -12.16
C ARG A 273 -17.55 -16.83 -11.45
N THR A 274 -17.35 -16.17 -10.30
CA THR A 274 -16.10 -16.30 -9.52
C THR A 274 -16.01 -17.69 -8.92
N TRP A 275 -17.14 -18.22 -8.45
CA TRP A 275 -17.25 -19.57 -7.90
C TRP A 275 -16.93 -20.62 -8.98
N HIS A 276 -17.57 -20.53 -10.15
CA HIS A 276 -17.30 -21.41 -11.28
C HIS A 276 -15.82 -21.35 -11.71
N HIS A 277 -15.25 -20.16 -11.77
CA HIS A 277 -13.82 -19.97 -12.08
C HIS A 277 -12.90 -20.71 -11.09
N VAL A 278 -13.21 -20.66 -9.79
CA VAL A 278 -12.45 -21.38 -8.76
C VAL A 278 -12.61 -22.89 -8.93
N LEU A 279 -13.83 -23.39 -9.08
CA LEU A 279 -14.09 -24.82 -9.24
C LEU A 279 -13.44 -25.42 -10.50
N THR A 280 -13.54 -24.73 -11.64
CA THR A 280 -12.91 -25.15 -12.90
C THR A 280 -11.39 -25.27 -12.74
N HIS A 281 -10.79 -24.37 -11.97
CA HIS A 281 -9.35 -24.40 -11.71
C HIS A 281 -8.95 -25.60 -10.82
N LEU A 282 -9.74 -25.88 -9.76
CA LEU A 282 -9.51 -27.04 -8.89
C LEU A 282 -9.71 -28.37 -9.62
N GLY A 283 -10.64 -28.45 -10.59
CA GLY A 283 -10.89 -29.65 -11.39
C GLY A 283 -9.84 -29.95 -12.47
N ARG A 284 -9.11 -28.94 -12.92
CA ARG A 284 -8.04 -29.10 -13.93
C ARG A 284 -6.71 -29.63 -13.40
N GLU A 285 -6.50 -29.58 -12.08
CA GLU A 285 -5.26 -30.00 -11.42
C GLU A 285 -5.37 -31.40 -10.77
N ARG A 286 -6.29 -32.27 -11.19
CA ARG A 286 -6.20 -33.69 -10.86
C ARG A 286 -5.22 -34.32 -11.84
N PRO A 287 -3.99 -34.70 -11.43
CA PRO A 287 -3.21 -35.62 -12.22
C PRO A 287 -3.97 -36.95 -12.25
N SER A 288 -4.13 -37.48 -13.42
CA SER A 288 -4.47 -38.87 -13.70
C SER A 288 -3.39 -39.79 -13.12
#